data_9abae4b826f15738e7cc6bf040700ba9
#
_entry.id   9abae4b826f15738e7cc6bf040700ba9
#
_cell.length_a   1.000
_cell.length_b   1.000
_cell.length_c   1.000
_cell.angle_alpha   90.00
_cell.angle_beta   90.00
_cell.angle_gamma   90.00
#
_symmetry.space_group_name_H-M   'P 1'
#
loop_
_entity.id
_entity.type
_entity.pdbx_description
1 polymer ?
#
loop_
_entity_poly.entity_id
_entity_poly.type
_entity_poly.pdbx_seq_one_letter_code
_entity_poly.pdbx_strand_id
1 'polypeptide(L)'
;RVSGIHSLPCEILAADYDYYCLAEDPEGHTYHNVGKKRGNEYRPDGAVELRKEEDNYVVTQIEDGEWMNYTVSIPTDGDYTVYLVYQSKGNSLLSVASDSEVKTEPMQLPSSIQWTEREIGKLTLPAGACVLRLQIEQAGDKLEIQKIIVK
;
A
#
# COMPACT_ATOMS: atom_id res chain seq x y z
N ARG A 1 -1.58 -10.37 10.87
CA ARG A 1 -1.08 -11.45 10.01
C ARG A 1 -0.03 -10.90 9.04
N VAL A 2 1.12 -11.54 9.02
CA VAL A 2 2.20 -11.18 8.11
C VAL A 2 2.07 -12.03 6.85
N SER A 3 2.00 -11.38 5.69
CA SER A 3 1.88 -12.05 4.41
C SER A 3 3.22 -12.57 3.90
N GLY A 4 4.33 -12.01 4.38
CA GLY A 4 5.68 -12.41 4.01
C GLY A 4 6.65 -11.29 4.32
N ILE A 5 7.95 -11.59 4.20
CA ILE A 5 9.00 -10.61 4.38
C ILE A 5 9.67 -10.39 3.03
N HIS A 6 9.74 -9.15 2.61
CA HIS A 6 10.30 -8.77 1.31
C HIS A 6 11.67 -8.13 1.50
N SER A 7 12.67 -8.61 0.76
CA SER A 7 14.05 -8.10 0.86
C SER A 7 14.28 -6.99 -0.16
N LEU A 8 15.09 -6.00 0.23
CA LEU A 8 15.38 -4.85 -0.62
C LEU A 8 16.64 -5.04 -1.45
N PRO A 9 16.72 -4.39 -2.63
CA PRO A 9 15.63 -3.67 -3.27
C PRO A 9 14.55 -4.62 -3.74
N CYS A 10 13.29 -4.21 -3.68
CA CYS A 10 12.20 -5.13 -3.97
C CYS A 10 10.99 -4.44 -4.57
N GLU A 11 10.20 -5.24 -5.29
CA GLU A 11 8.87 -4.87 -5.75
C GLU A 11 7.89 -5.75 -5.00
N ILE A 12 6.87 -5.13 -4.42
CA ILE A 12 5.85 -5.85 -3.65
C ILE A 12 4.51 -5.60 -4.32
N LEU A 13 3.80 -6.65 -4.66
CA LEU A 13 2.43 -6.47 -5.16
C LEU A 13 1.60 -5.84 -4.05
N ALA A 14 0.84 -4.81 -4.40
CA ALA A 14 0.02 -4.13 -3.41
C ALA A 14 -0.97 -5.09 -2.75
N ALA A 15 -1.38 -6.13 -3.45
CA ALA A 15 -2.27 -7.14 -2.91
C ALA A 15 -1.60 -8.03 -1.85
N ASP A 16 -0.28 -7.97 -1.70
CA ASP A 16 0.47 -8.77 -0.72
C ASP A 16 0.66 -8.03 0.59
N TYR A 17 -0.33 -7.27 1.01
CA TYR A 17 -0.30 -6.56 2.30
C TYR A 17 -0.37 -7.54 3.47
N ASP A 18 0.21 -7.14 4.59
CA ASP A 18 0.19 -7.92 5.84
C ASP A 18 -1.09 -7.63 6.63
N TYR A 19 -1.32 -6.35 6.92
CA TYR A 19 -2.47 -5.85 7.66
C TYR A 19 -3.06 -4.68 6.90
N TYR A 20 -4.29 -4.35 7.22
CA TYR A 20 -5.00 -3.29 6.52
C TYR A 20 -5.94 -2.56 7.47
N CYS A 21 -6.36 -1.39 7.03
CA CYS A 21 -7.42 -0.62 7.68
C CYS A 21 -8.35 -0.11 6.60
N LEU A 22 -9.61 -0.36 6.77
CA LEU A 22 -10.63 0.17 5.86
C LEU A 22 -11.20 1.45 6.45
N ALA A 23 -11.78 2.28 5.59
CA ALA A 23 -12.40 3.52 6.04
C ALA A 23 -13.48 3.28 7.09
N GLU A 24 -14.23 2.20 6.95
CA GLU A 24 -15.28 1.83 7.89
C GLU A 24 -14.77 1.05 9.10
N ASP A 25 -13.48 0.74 9.14
CA ASP A 25 -12.84 0.10 10.30
C ASP A 25 -11.47 0.72 10.49
N PRO A 26 -11.42 1.97 10.99
CA PRO A 26 -10.16 2.71 11.06
C PRO A 26 -9.14 2.14 12.02
N GLU A 27 -9.51 1.23 12.89
CA GLU A 27 -8.55 0.61 13.80
C GLU A 27 -7.81 -0.55 13.14
N GLY A 28 -8.28 -1.00 11.99
CA GLY A 28 -7.53 -1.95 11.17
C GLY A 28 -7.38 -3.35 11.73
N HIS A 29 -8.12 -3.67 12.74
CA HIS A 29 -8.10 -5.02 13.28
C HIS A 29 -9.37 -5.71 12.82
N THR A 30 -9.32 -6.90 12.51
CA THR A 30 -10.48 -7.69 12.13
C THR A 30 -11.30 -7.02 11.04
N TYR A 31 -11.20 -7.48 9.90
CA TYR A 31 -12.01 -6.95 8.85
C TYR A 31 -13.48 -6.97 9.22
N HIS A 32 -14.21 -6.02 8.69
CA HIS A 32 -15.63 -5.92 8.86
C HIS A 32 -16.25 -5.96 7.47
N ASN A 33 -16.74 -7.12 7.11
CA ASN A 33 -17.16 -7.34 5.74
C ASN A 33 -18.61 -7.00 5.51
N VAL A 34 -18.95 -5.76 5.80
CA VAL A 34 -20.26 -5.23 5.53
C VAL A 34 -20.10 -4.24 4.40
N GLY A 35 -21.04 -4.24 3.48
CA GLY A 35 -20.97 -3.33 2.35
C GLY A 35 -20.18 -3.91 1.21
N LYS A 36 -19.40 -3.08 0.56
CA LYS A 36 -18.73 -3.44 -0.69
C LYS A 36 -17.34 -4.04 -0.57
N LYS A 37 -16.71 -3.97 0.59
CA LYS A 37 -15.38 -4.53 0.78
C LYS A 37 -15.50 -5.98 1.18
N ARG A 38 -14.96 -6.87 0.37
CA ARG A 38 -15.06 -8.31 0.62
C ARG A 38 -13.77 -8.99 0.24
N GLY A 39 -13.58 -10.19 0.76
CA GLY A 39 -12.49 -11.04 0.31
C GLY A 39 -12.71 -11.48 -1.13
N ASN A 40 -11.71 -12.09 -1.71
CA ASN A 40 -11.75 -12.59 -3.08
C ASN A 40 -10.95 -13.88 -3.14
N GLU A 41 -10.80 -14.44 -4.35
CA GLU A 41 -10.12 -15.74 -4.48
C GLU A 41 -8.64 -15.68 -4.10
N TYR A 42 -7.98 -14.52 -4.22
CA TYR A 42 -6.58 -14.36 -3.86
C TYR A 42 -6.40 -14.20 -2.35
N ARG A 43 -7.23 -13.37 -1.74
CA ARG A 43 -7.22 -13.12 -0.30
C ARG A 43 -8.63 -13.27 0.25
N PRO A 44 -9.16 -14.50 0.32
CA PRO A 44 -10.57 -14.69 0.69
C PRO A 44 -10.90 -14.23 2.11
N ASP A 45 -9.90 -14.16 2.98
CA ASP A 45 -10.07 -13.69 4.35
C ASP A 45 -9.84 -12.18 4.49
N GLY A 46 -9.52 -11.49 3.40
CA GLY A 46 -9.24 -10.07 3.43
C GLY A 46 -10.48 -9.24 3.13
N ALA A 47 -10.50 -8.01 3.63
CA ALA A 47 -11.59 -7.09 3.38
C ALA A 47 -11.21 -5.96 2.42
N VAL A 48 -9.94 -5.87 2.04
CA VAL A 48 -9.48 -4.94 1.02
C VAL A 48 -9.93 -5.47 -0.34
N GLU A 49 -10.52 -4.61 -1.15
CA GLU A 49 -11.04 -5.03 -2.44
C GLU A 49 -9.91 -5.22 -3.45
N LEU A 50 -9.86 -6.38 -4.08
CA LEU A 50 -8.85 -6.70 -5.08
C LEU A 50 -9.54 -7.01 -6.42
N ARG A 51 -8.85 -6.64 -7.50
CA ARG A 51 -9.31 -6.93 -8.86
C ARG A 51 -8.21 -7.70 -9.58
N LYS A 52 -8.59 -8.73 -10.31
CA LYS A 52 -7.62 -9.49 -11.11
C LYS A 52 -7.23 -8.69 -12.34
N GLU A 53 -5.91 -8.57 -12.57
CA GLU A 53 -5.35 -7.89 -13.72
C GLU A 53 -4.34 -8.83 -14.36
N GLU A 54 -4.65 -9.42 -15.50
CA GLU A 54 -3.83 -10.43 -16.12
C GLU A 54 -3.53 -11.56 -15.13
N ASP A 55 -2.27 -11.77 -14.76
CA ASP A 55 -1.88 -12.84 -13.84
C ASP A 55 -1.77 -12.38 -12.38
N ASN A 56 -2.02 -11.12 -12.10
CA ASN A 56 -1.83 -10.55 -10.76
C ASN A 56 -3.11 -9.88 -10.27
N TYR A 57 -3.11 -9.50 -9.00
CA TYR A 57 -4.21 -8.77 -8.40
C TYR A 57 -3.75 -7.36 -8.06
N VAL A 58 -4.65 -6.40 -8.17
CA VAL A 58 -4.39 -5.01 -7.81
C VAL A 58 -5.40 -4.58 -6.75
N VAL A 59 -5.00 -3.62 -5.92
CA VAL A 59 -5.90 -3.06 -4.91
C VAL A 59 -6.79 -2.04 -5.60
N THR A 60 -8.10 -2.17 -5.40
CA THR A 60 -9.10 -1.34 -6.04
C THR A 60 -10.12 -0.85 -5.03
N GLN A 61 -11.02 0.02 -5.43
CA GLN A 61 -12.08 0.60 -4.59
C GLN A 61 -11.51 1.20 -3.30
N ILE A 62 -10.44 1.96 -3.45
CA ILE A 62 -9.72 2.56 -2.34
C ILE A 62 -10.45 3.81 -1.89
N GLU A 63 -10.54 3.99 -0.57
CA GLU A 63 -11.22 5.14 0.04
C GLU A 63 -10.27 5.92 0.92
N ASP A 64 -10.61 7.18 1.18
CA ASP A 64 -9.83 8.04 2.06
C ASP A 64 -9.66 7.38 3.43
N GLY A 65 -8.46 7.46 3.96
CA GLY A 65 -8.15 6.95 5.30
C GLY A 65 -7.74 5.49 5.35
N GLU A 66 -7.79 4.77 4.26
CA GLU A 66 -7.36 3.37 4.23
C GLU A 66 -5.83 3.28 4.31
N TRP A 67 -5.35 2.19 4.89
CA TRP A 67 -3.92 1.93 4.90
C TRP A 67 -3.66 0.43 4.84
N MET A 68 -2.44 0.09 4.39
CA MET A 68 -1.98 -1.30 4.31
C MET A 68 -0.54 -1.37 4.75
N ASN A 69 -0.19 -2.42 5.47
CA ASN A 69 1.17 -2.63 5.96
C ASN A 69 1.88 -3.72 5.17
N TYR A 70 3.19 -3.54 5.01
CA TYR A 70 4.07 -4.48 4.30
C TYR A 70 5.34 -4.64 5.12
N THR A 71 5.78 -5.88 5.33
CA THR A 71 7.00 -6.15 6.07
C THR A 71 8.15 -6.31 5.09
N VAL A 72 9.21 -5.53 5.31
CA VAL A 72 10.41 -5.56 4.47
C VAL A 72 11.62 -5.85 5.31
N SER A 73 12.65 -6.44 4.69
CA SER A 73 13.94 -6.70 5.33
C SER A 73 14.95 -5.68 4.81
N ILE A 74 15.43 -4.82 5.71
CA ILE A 74 16.34 -3.73 5.37
C ILE A 74 17.77 -4.25 5.53
N PRO A 75 18.60 -4.27 4.48
CA PRO A 75 19.93 -4.87 4.57
C PRO A 75 20.91 -4.04 5.40
N THR A 76 20.85 -2.72 5.30
CA THR A 76 21.74 -1.83 6.04
C THR A 76 20.99 -0.57 6.41
N ASP A 77 21.42 0.09 7.50
CA ASP A 77 20.90 1.40 7.84
C ASP A 77 21.10 2.35 6.67
N GLY A 78 20.12 3.17 6.38
CA GLY A 78 20.27 4.14 5.31
C GLY A 78 18.98 4.74 4.85
N ASP A 79 19.09 5.48 3.76
CA ASP A 79 17.94 6.16 3.14
C ASP A 79 17.41 5.31 2.00
N TYR A 80 16.09 5.17 1.99
CA TYR A 80 15.40 4.37 0.97
C TYR A 80 14.28 5.18 0.38
N THR A 81 14.06 4.99 -0.92
CA THR A 81 12.99 5.68 -1.64
C THR A 81 11.88 4.70 -1.92
N VAL A 82 10.65 5.15 -1.70
CA VAL A 82 9.46 4.34 -1.94
C VAL A 82 8.74 4.88 -3.17
N TYR A 83 8.43 3.99 -4.09
CA TYR A 83 7.70 4.30 -5.32
C TYR A 83 6.41 3.52 -5.33
N LEU A 84 5.44 4.03 -6.06
CA LEU A 84 4.15 3.38 -6.20
C LEU A 84 3.84 3.24 -7.68
N VAL A 85 3.32 2.08 -8.09
CA VAL A 85 2.79 1.89 -9.42
C VAL A 85 1.27 1.91 -9.31
N TYR A 86 0.65 2.89 -9.94
CA TYR A 86 -0.78 3.16 -9.77
C TYR A 86 -1.40 3.68 -11.05
N GLN A 87 -2.72 3.70 -11.07
CA GLN A 87 -3.50 4.45 -12.06
C GLN A 87 -4.71 5.03 -11.37
N SER A 88 -5.22 6.14 -11.88
CA SER A 88 -6.40 6.80 -11.30
C SER A 88 -6.96 7.84 -12.26
N LYS A 89 -8.25 8.14 -12.11
CA LYS A 89 -8.88 9.22 -12.88
C LYS A 89 -8.73 10.55 -12.17
N GLY A 90 -8.54 10.56 -10.86
CA GLY A 90 -8.38 11.77 -10.08
C GLY A 90 -7.05 11.81 -9.35
N ASN A 91 -6.76 12.95 -8.72
CA ASN A 91 -5.54 13.13 -7.95
C ASN A 91 -5.69 12.46 -6.59
N SER A 92 -4.61 11.91 -6.07
CA SER A 92 -4.57 11.25 -4.77
C SER A 92 -3.50 11.87 -3.88
N LEU A 93 -3.60 11.65 -2.58
CA LEU A 93 -2.62 12.13 -1.61
C LEU A 93 -2.25 10.94 -0.73
N LEU A 94 -0.98 10.56 -0.73
CA LEU A 94 -0.50 9.38 -0.02
C LEU A 94 0.74 9.70 0.79
N SER A 95 0.96 8.91 1.85
CA SER A 95 2.19 8.98 2.63
C SER A 95 2.63 7.57 2.99
N VAL A 96 3.88 7.44 3.43
CA VAL A 96 4.44 6.18 3.89
C VAL A 96 5.05 6.40 5.26
N ALA A 97 4.87 5.44 6.15
CA ALA A 97 5.46 5.47 7.47
C ALA A 97 6.13 4.13 7.75
N SER A 98 7.07 4.12 8.70
CA SER A 98 7.67 2.89 9.19
C SER A 98 7.28 2.67 10.63
N ASP A 99 7.50 1.45 11.13
CA ASP A 99 7.26 1.14 12.53
C ASP A 99 8.26 1.81 13.48
N SER A 100 9.28 2.48 12.94
CA SER A 100 10.16 3.35 13.72
C SER A 100 9.62 4.79 13.80
N GLU A 101 8.37 4.98 13.45
CA GLU A 101 7.65 6.26 13.56
C GLU A 101 8.11 7.34 12.59
N VAL A 102 8.87 6.96 11.57
CA VAL A 102 9.23 7.89 10.50
C VAL A 102 8.08 7.91 9.50
N LYS A 103 7.62 9.11 9.17
CA LYS A 103 6.53 9.28 8.21
C LYS A 103 6.93 10.32 7.19
N THR A 104 6.65 10.05 5.92
CA THR A 104 6.89 11.02 4.85
C THR A 104 5.83 12.10 4.87
N GLU A 105 6.15 13.27 4.33
CA GLU A 105 5.12 14.26 4.03
C GLU A 105 4.18 13.68 2.97
N PRO A 106 2.87 13.96 3.06
CA PRO A 106 1.96 13.48 2.03
C PRO A 106 2.36 13.98 0.66
N MET A 107 2.38 13.06 -0.29
CA MET A 107 2.77 13.35 -1.68
C MET A 107 1.54 13.26 -2.56
N GLN A 108 1.34 14.28 -3.38
CA GLN A 108 0.25 14.28 -4.33
C GLN A 108 0.61 13.42 -5.54
N LEU A 109 -0.27 12.50 -5.89
CA LEU A 109 -0.16 11.69 -7.10
C LEU A 109 -1.17 12.20 -8.10
N PRO A 110 -0.72 12.74 -9.24
CA PRO A 110 -1.66 13.23 -10.25
C PRO A 110 -2.41 12.07 -10.89
N SER A 111 -3.53 12.38 -11.50
CA SER A 111 -4.29 11.40 -12.26
C SER A 111 -3.42 10.78 -13.35
N SER A 112 -3.61 9.50 -13.60
CA SER A 112 -2.93 8.80 -14.68
C SER A 112 -3.82 7.65 -15.13
N ILE A 113 -4.19 7.62 -16.39
CA ILE A 113 -5.03 6.57 -16.93
C ILE A 113 -4.25 5.31 -17.28
N GLN A 114 -2.93 5.35 -17.13
CA GLN A 114 -2.05 4.21 -17.36
C GLN A 114 -1.27 3.91 -16.10
N TRP A 115 -0.86 2.66 -15.94
CA TRP A 115 0.03 2.29 -14.84
C TRP A 115 1.28 3.15 -14.88
N THR A 116 1.55 3.88 -13.81
CA THR A 116 2.64 4.84 -13.73
C THR A 116 3.39 4.63 -12.42
N GLU A 117 4.71 4.64 -12.49
CA GLU A 117 5.55 4.58 -11.30
C GLU A 117 5.92 5.99 -10.87
N ARG A 118 5.69 6.30 -9.59
CA ARG A 118 6.06 7.60 -9.02
C ARG A 118 6.61 7.44 -7.62
N GLU A 119 7.58 8.28 -7.29
CA GLU A 119 8.10 8.37 -5.94
C GLU A 119 7.03 8.91 -5.01
N ILE A 120 6.85 8.28 -3.85
CA ILE A 120 5.91 8.75 -2.84
C ILE A 120 6.60 9.17 -1.55
N GLY A 121 7.90 8.95 -1.41
CA GLY A 121 8.64 9.45 -0.27
C GLY A 121 9.95 8.76 -0.06
N LYS A 122 10.73 9.33 0.89
CA LYS A 122 12.01 8.79 1.30
C LYS A 122 11.98 8.57 2.79
N LEU A 123 12.54 7.46 3.24
CA LEU A 123 12.60 7.09 4.64
C LEU A 123 14.01 6.70 5.01
N THR A 124 14.43 7.10 6.21
CA THR A 124 15.67 6.59 6.81
C THR A 124 15.28 5.39 7.66
N LEU A 125 15.78 4.22 7.31
CA LEU A 125 15.36 2.97 7.92
C LEU A 125 16.56 2.24 8.52
N PRO A 126 16.39 1.64 9.72
CA PRO A 126 17.44 0.81 10.31
C PRO A 126 17.45 -0.57 9.66
N ALA A 127 18.61 -1.22 9.71
CA ALA A 127 18.72 -2.61 9.25
C ALA A 127 17.81 -3.51 10.06
N GLY A 128 17.29 -4.56 9.42
CA GLY A 128 16.43 -5.53 10.06
C GLY A 128 15.03 -5.51 9.50
N ALA A 129 14.13 -6.25 10.14
CA ALA A 129 12.73 -6.30 9.72
C ALA A 129 12.05 -4.97 10.05
N CYS A 130 11.30 -4.46 9.10
CA CYS A 130 10.64 -3.15 9.20
C CYS A 130 9.26 -3.26 8.58
N VAL A 131 8.26 -2.68 9.23
CA VAL A 131 6.91 -2.61 8.69
C VAL A 131 6.71 -1.24 8.06
N LEU A 132 6.35 -1.24 6.79
CA LEU A 132 6.01 -0.01 6.08
C LEU A 132 4.50 0.07 5.94
N ARG A 133 3.95 1.24 6.26
CA ARG A 133 2.52 1.51 6.11
C ARG A 133 2.29 2.46 4.97
N LEU A 134 1.55 2.01 3.97
CA LEU A 134 1.06 2.87 2.91
C LEU A 134 -0.24 3.49 3.37
N GLN A 135 -0.27 4.80 3.51
CA GLN A 135 -1.42 5.54 4.02
C GLN A 135 -2.08 6.31 2.89
N ILE A 136 -3.37 6.06 2.68
CA ILE A 136 -4.15 6.77 1.69
C ILE A 136 -4.81 7.96 2.40
N GLU A 137 -4.22 9.14 2.27
CA GLU A 137 -4.79 10.34 2.88
C GLU A 137 -6.06 10.76 2.13
N GLN A 138 -5.96 10.79 0.80
CA GLN A 138 -7.11 11.05 -0.07
C GLN A 138 -6.99 10.17 -1.29
N ALA A 139 -8.05 9.47 -1.63
CA ALA A 139 -8.09 8.61 -2.80
C ALA A 139 -8.77 9.33 -3.94
N GLY A 140 -8.08 9.46 -5.05
CA GLY A 140 -8.68 9.98 -6.27
C GLY A 140 -9.67 8.99 -6.86
N ASP A 141 -10.52 9.48 -7.75
CA ASP A 141 -11.52 8.62 -8.40
C ASP A 141 -10.81 7.49 -9.14
N LYS A 142 -11.27 6.27 -8.90
CA LYS A 142 -10.74 5.06 -9.55
C LYS A 142 -9.26 4.82 -9.29
N LEU A 143 -8.77 5.20 -8.12
CA LEU A 143 -7.40 4.89 -7.74
C LEU A 143 -7.24 3.37 -7.62
N GLU A 144 -6.24 2.83 -8.31
CA GLU A 144 -5.85 1.42 -8.20
C GLU A 144 -4.36 1.36 -8.01
N ILE A 145 -3.90 0.44 -7.18
CA ILE A 145 -2.49 0.30 -6.86
C ILE A 145 -2.04 -1.11 -7.21
N GLN A 146 -0.98 -1.18 -8.02
CA GLN A 146 -0.45 -2.46 -8.49
C GLN A 146 0.71 -2.94 -7.63
N LYS A 147 1.69 -2.09 -7.36
CA LYS A 147 2.87 -2.48 -6.58
C LYS A 147 3.50 -1.30 -5.86
N ILE A 148 4.30 -1.67 -4.85
CA ILE A 148 5.15 -0.75 -4.10
C ILE A 148 6.57 -1.18 -4.38
N ILE A 149 7.45 -0.23 -4.67
CA ILE A 149 8.86 -0.49 -4.96
C ILE A 149 9.67 0.27 -3.92
N VAL A 150 10.60 -0.44 -3.29
CA VAL A 150 11.48 0.15 -2.27
C VAL A 150 12.91 -0.07 -2.71
N LYS A 151 13.67 1.01 -2.84
CA LYS A 151 15.06 0.92 -3.28
C LYS A 151 15.88 2.14 -2.86
#